data_cfad312d9c19d309b4be7589fc7526f8
#
_entry.id   cfad312d9c19d309b4be7589fc7526f8
#
_cell.length_a   1.000
_cell.length_b   1.000
_cell.length_c   1.000
_cell.angle_alpha   90.00
_cell.angle_beta   90.00
_cell.angle_gamma   90.00
#
_symmetry.space_group_name_H-M   'P 1'
#
loop_
_entity.id
_entity.type
_entity.pdbx_description
1 polymer ?
#
loop_
_entity_poly.entity_id
_entity_poly.type
_entity_poly.pdbx_seq_one_letter_code
_entity_poly.pdbx_strand_id
1 'polypeptide(L)'
;MPHAPAPQAAALSPRFLFILLGALAGLTPLAVDMYLPAIPAIARDLATSIDGAQLTISAFLGGFAIGQLFYGPLADSFGRKPVILAGLMMFAVASVGCAMADSLPELLAWRMLQAAGGAAGSVVVNALLRDLFEKDAFSRAMSFVILVMTLAPLVAPVVGGYISAHSDWRVIFWLLVVISLLICVVMQWKIQETLKPEHKQPLKIGQVLRNYWGVLTHRGAMGYVLCGALSSSGMFAFLSGSPYVYIEYFKVPTEHYGWLFGLNILLMMVVTFVNSRLVKGVGAERMLQYGLLVLPCAGALLIYNAWSQTGGLWGIVIPVVLFVGHISLVGANAMTGLMGHFPQSAGTASALAGTLRFGIGALVGILVNLNPPASPLPMAIAIASCGAGSALSYWLLAGKRTAS
;
A
#
# COMPACT_ATOMS: atom_id res chain seq x y z
N MET A 1 -23.65 -1.56 37.87
CA MET A 1 -23.55 -2.96 37.46
C MET A 1 -22.10 -3.16 37.00
N PRO A 2 -21.35 -4.13 37.53
CA PRO A 2 -19.98 -4.37 37.10
C PRO A 2 -19.99 -4.89 35.66
N HIS A 3 -19.21 -4.24 34.80
CA HIS A 3 -19.01 -4.69 33.43
C HIS A 3 -18.40 -6.10 33.45
N ALA A 4 -19.08 -7.04 32.81
CA ALA A 4 -18.55 -8.38 32.59
C ALA A 4 -17.26 -8.27 31.76
N PRO A 5 -16.18 -9.00 32.15
CA PRO A 5 -14.92 -8.94 31.43
C PRO A 5 -15.13 -9.41 29.98
N ALA A 6 -14.51 -8.69 29.05
CA ALA A 6 -14.48 -9.06 27.63
C ALA A 6 -13.94 -10.50 27.51
N PRO A 7 -14.59 -11.39 26.74
CA PRO A 7 -14.24 -12.79 26.72
C PRO A 7 -12.86 -13.01 26.07
N GLN A 8 -11.98 -13.65 26.81
CA GLN A 8 -10.76 -14.36 26.39
C GLN A 8 -9.60 -13.65 25.67
N ALA A 9 -9.68 -12.38 25.28
CA ALA A 9 -8.45 -11.63 24.95
C ALA A 9 -7.51 -11.51 26.18
N ALA A 10 -8.04 -11.74 27.38
CA ALA A 10 -7.26 -11.75 28.64
C ALA A 10 -6.28 -12.92 28.78
N ALA A 11 -6.36 -13.97 27.94
CA ALA A 11 -5.47 -15.12 27.98
C ALA A 11 -4.22 -15.00 27.07
N LEU A 12 -4.22 -14.06 26.11
CA LEU A 12 -3.09 -13.85 25.20
C LEU A 12 -2.26 -12.65 25.66
N SER A 13 -0.92 -12.79 25.66
CA SER A 13 -0.08 -11.65 25.99
C SER A 13 -0.27 -10.53 24.95
N PRO A 14 -0.33 -9.25 25.36
CA PRO A 14 -0.44 -8.13 24.42
C PRO A 14 0.66 -8.13 23.35
N ARG A 15 1.86 -8.59 23.71
CA ARG A 15 3.00 -8.72 22.77
C ARG A 15 2.71 -9.71 21.64
N PHE A 16 2.09 -10.85 21.96
CA PHE A 16 1.72 -11.84 20.95
C PHE A 16 0.68 -11.28 19.97
N LEU A 17 -0.34 -10.57 20.47
CA LEU A 17 -1.34 -9.92 19.63
C LEU A 17 -0.72 -8.85 18.73
N PHE A 18 0.23 -8.06 19.23
CA PHE A 18 0.93 -7.06 18.42
C PHE A 18 1.70 -7.71 17.27
N ILE A 19 2.43 -8.81 17.53
CA ILE A 19 3.17 -9.54 16.50
C ILE A 19 2.20 -10.13 15.46
N LEU A 20 1.12 -10.76 15.90
CA LEU A 20 0.13 -11.36 14.99
C LEU A 20 -0.53 -10.32 14.09
N LEU A 21 -1.01 -9.20 14.66
CA LEU A 21 -1.64 -8.13 13.88
C LEU A 21 -0.63 -7.38 13.00
N GLY A 22 0.60 -7.24 13.47
CA GLY A 22 1.70 -6.71 12.66
C GLY A 22 2.02 -7.62 11.46
N ALA A 23 2.12 -8.93 11.68
CA ALA A 23 2.35 -9.91 10.61
C ALA A 23 1.19 -9.92 9.58
N LEU A 24 -0.06 -9.84 10.05
CA LEU A 24 -1.24 -9.73 9.20
C LEU A 24 -1.19 -8.47 8.32
N ALA A 25 -0.86 -7.32 8.90
CA ALA A 25 -0.74 -6.06 8.17
C ALA A 25 0.47 -6.04 7.22
N GLY A 26 1.58 -6.66 7.61
CA GLY A 26 2.83 -6.74 6.84
C GLY A 26 2.79 -7.71 5.66
N LEU A 27 1.82 -8.63 5.60
CA LEU A 27 1.75 -9.66 4.56
C LEU A 27 1.66 -9.06 3.15
N THR A 28 0.86 -8.01 2.97
CA THR A 28 0.68 -7.34 1.67
C THR A 28 1.94 -6.59 1.20
N PRO A 29 2.58 -5.74 2.02
CA PRO A 29 3.87 -5.16 1.66
C PRO A 29 4.94 -6.22 1.33
N LEU A 30 5.03 -7.30 2.10
CA LEU A 30 5.94 -8.40 1.79
C LEU A 30 5.68 -8.99 0.41
N ALA A 31 4.39 -9.24 0.06
CA ALA A 31 4.02 -9.81 -1.24
C ALA A 31 4.32 -8.89 -2.44
N VAL A 32 4.35 -7.57 -2.24
CA VAL A 32 4.71 -6.60 -3.29
C VAL A 32 6.22 -6.44 -3.36
N ASP A 33 6.86 -6.14 -2.25
CA ASP A 33 8.21 -5.61 -2.25
C ASP A 33 9.29 -6.70 -2.38
N MET A 34 9.04 -7.93 -1.87
CA MET A 34 9.95 -9.08 -2.11
C MET A 34 9.96 -9.51 -3.59
N TYR A 35 8.88 -9.26 -4.30
CA TYR A 35 8.71 -9.66 -5.68
C TYR A 35 9.47 -8.77 -6.67
N LEU A 36 9.67 -7.48 -6.34
CA LEU A 36 10.22 -6.46 -7.24
C LEU A 36 11.58 -6.86 -7.86
N PRO A 37 12.60 -7.27 -7.08
CA PRO A 37 13.90 -7.64 -7.63
C PRO A 37 13.87 -8.92 -8.48
N ALA A 38 12.81 -9.74 -8.38
CA ALA A 38 12.65 -10.97 -9.15
C ALA A 38 12.07 -10.76 -10.57
N ILE A 39 11.53 -9.57 -10.87
CA ILE A 39 10.85 -9.28 -12.14
C ILE A 39 11.69 -9.65 -13.38
N PRO A 40 13.00 -9.31 -13.48
CA PRO A 40 13.80 -9.72 -14.64
C PRO A 40 13.96 -11.24 -14.75
N ALA A 41 14.04 -11.96 -13.63
CA ALA A 41 14.11 -13.43 -13.64
C ALA A 41 12.81 -14.04 -14.12
N ILE A 42 11.67 -13.53 -13.65
CA ILE A 42 10.32 -13.95 -14.07
C ILE A 42 10.12 -13.71 -15.57
N ALA A 43 10.54 -12.54 -16.08
CA ALA A 43 10.43 -12.23 -17.49
C ALA A 43 11.19 -13.24 -18.37
N ARG A 44 12.39 -13.63 -17.95
CA ARG A 44 13.20 -14.64 -18.66
C ARG A 44 12.56 -16.03 -18.58
N ASP A 45 12.09 -16.45 -17.41
CA ASP A 45 11.54 -17.78 -17.18
C ASP A 45 10.20 -18.00 -17.91
N LEU A 46 9.32 -17.00 -17.89
CA LEU A 46 8.02 -17.04 -18.58
C LEU A 46 8.09 -16.60 -20.05
N ALA A 47 9.31 -16.43 -20.61
CA ALA A 47 9.54 -16.00 -21.99
C ALA A 47 8.72 -14.76 -22.38
N THR A 48 8.64 -13.78 -21.50
CA THR A 48 7.90 -12.52 -21.70
C THR A 48 8.82 -11.30 -21.61
N SER A 49 8.31 -10.13 -22.00
CA SER A 49 9.04 -8.88 -21.80
C SER A 49 9.05 -8.46 -20.31
N ILE A 50 10.02 -7.65 -19.92
CA ILE A 50 10.09 -7.09 -18.56
C ILE A 50 8.83 -6.26 -18.27
N ASP A 51 8.34 -5.49 -19.25
CA ASP A 51 7.10 -4.72 -19.14
C ASP A 51 5.90 -5.63 -18.88
N GLY A 52 5.84 -6.78 -19.58
CA GLY A 52 4.83 -7.80 -19.32
C GLY A 52 4.88 -8.31 -17.88
N ALA A 53 6.07 -8.66 -17.39
CA ALA A 53 6.24 -9.10 -16.01
C ALA A 53 5.89 -7.99 -14.99
N GLN A 54 6.19 -6.73 -15.28
CA GLN A 54 5.84 -5.58 -14.44
C GLN A 54 4.32 -5.35 -14.34
N LEU A 55 3.53 -5.73 -15.36
CA LEU A 55 2.07 -5.67 -15.29
C LEU A 55 1.48 -6.50 -14.14
N THR A 56 2.20 -7.50 -13.64
CA THR A 56 1.79 -8.30 -12.48
C THR A 56 1.69 -7.46 -11.20
N ILE A 57 2.48 -6.38 -11.09
CA ILE A 57 2.37 -5.40 -9.99
C ILE A 57 1.03 -4.65 -10.13
N SER A 58 0.71 -4.18 -11.33
CA SER A 58 -0.55 -3.49 -11.61
C SER A 58 -1.77 -4.38 -11.37
N ALA A 59 -1.70 -5.67 -11.75
CA ALA A 59 -2.73 -6.66 -11.46
C ALA A 59 -2.91 -6.84 -9.94
N PHE A 60 -1.81 -6.91 -9.19
CA PHE A 60 -1.86 -6.96 -7.73
C PHE A 60 -2.53 -5.71 -7.14
N LEU A 61 -2.12 -4.51 -7.55
CA LEU A 61 -2.71 -3.26 -7.06
C LEU A 61 -4.20 -3.16 -7.39
N GLY A 62 -4.62 -3.59 -8.59
CA GLY A 62 -6.01 -3.68 -9.00
C GLY A 62 -6.83 -4.63 -8.14
N GLY A 63 -6.32 -5.85 -7.90
CA GLY A 63 -6.94 -6.83 -7.01
C GLY A 63 -7.08 -6.31 -5.58
N PHE A 64 -6.05 -5.64 -5.08
CA PHE A 64 -6.07 -5.02 -3.75
C PHE A 64 -7.10 -3.89 -3.63
N ALA A 65 -7.20 -3.03 -4.66
CA ALA A 65 -8.19 -1.96 -4.72
C ALA A 65 -9.63 -2.51 -4.69
N ILE A 66 -9.89 -3.58 -5.46
CA ILE A 66 -11.17 -4.27 -5.44
C ILE A 66 -11.47 -4.85 -4.05
N GLY A 67 -10.51 -5.55 -3.45
CA GLY A 67 -10.65 -6.12 -2.11
C GLY A 67 -10.99 -5.06 -1.06
N GLN A 68 -10.34 -3.91 -1.09
CA GLN A 68 -10.59 -2.82 -0.14
C GLN A 68 -12.03 -2.31 -0.14
N LEU A 69 -12.73 -2.33 -1.27
CA LEU A 69 -14.13 -1.91 -1.35
C LEU A 69 -15.07 -2.80 -0.55
N PHE A 70 -14.79 -4.11 -0.51
CA PHE A 70 -15.74 -5.09 0.00
C PHE A 70 -15.45 -5.53 1.43
N TYR A 71 -14.18 -5.61 1.85
CA TYR A 71 -13.85 -6.20 3.15
C TYR A 71 -14.37 -5.44 4.37
N GLY A 72 -14.51 -4.12 4.31
CA GLY A 72 -15.13 -3.36 5.37
C GLY A 72 -16.58 -3.81 5.65
N PRO A 73 -17.49 -3.64 4.66
CA PRO A 73 -18.87 -4.09 4.79
C PRO A 73 -19.04 -5.60 5.09
N LEU A 74 -18.19 -6.44 4.48
CA LEU A 74 -18.23 -7.89 4.74
C LEU A 74 -17.87 -8.21 6.19
N ALA A 75 -16.84 -7.56 6.73
CA ALA A 75 -16.40 -7.77 8.10
C ALA A 75 -17.42 -7.23 9.13
N ASP A 76 -18.16 -6.18 8.80
CA ASP A 76 -19.25 -5.66 9.64
C ASP A 76 -20.48 -6.55 9.62
N SER A 77 -20.69 -7.33 8.56
CA SER A 77 -21.87 -8.18 8.39
C SER A 77 -21.63 -9.62 8.84
N PHE A 78 -20.52 -10.22 8.43
CA PHE A 78 -20.23 -11.64 8.69
C PHE A 78 -19.36 -11.89 9.92
N GLY A 79 -18.65 -10.86 10.39
CA GLY A 79 -17.69 -10.92 11.49
C GLY A 79 -16.25 -10.71 11.02
N ARG A 80 -15.39 -10.30 11.94
CA ARG A 80 -13.98 -9.97 11.65
C ARG A 80 -13.17 -11.22 11.32
N LYS A 81 -13.29 -12.24 12.19
CA LYS A 81 -12.50 -13.48 12.07
C LYS A 81 -12.81 -14.27 10.79
N PRO A 82 -14.08 -14.61 10.44
CA PRO A 82 -14.38 -15.37 9.23
C PRO A 82 -13.87 -14.68 7.96
N VAL A 83 -14.01 -13.36 7.89
CA VAL A 83 -13.61 -12.56 6.72
C VAL A 83 -12.09 -12.55 6.55
N ILE A 84 -11.33 -12.39 7.65
CA ILE A 84 -9.86 -12.46 7.60
C ILE A 84 -9.39 -13.86 7.20
N LEU A 85 -9.98 -14.92 7.79
CA LEU A 85 -9.60 -16.30 7.47
C LEU A 85 -9.86 -16.63 6.00
N ALA A 86 -11.02 -16.21 5.47
CA ALA A 86 -11.33 -16.38 4.05
C ALA A 86 -10.33 -15.64 3.15
N GLY A 87 -9.99 -14.39 3.52
CA GLY A 87 -8.97 -13.60 2.80
C GLY A 87 -7.58 -14.23 2.85
N LEU A 88 -7.13 -14.71 4.02
CA LEU A 88 -5.84 -15.40 4.18
C LEU A 88 -5.78 -16.71 3.39
N MET A 89 -6.86 -17.48 3.38
CA MET A 89 -6.94 -18.71 2.58
C MET A 89 -6.91 -18.39 1.09
N MET A 90 -7.65 -17.38 0.63
CA MET A 90 -7.61 -16.92 -0.76
C MET A 90 -6.20 -16.44 -1.14
N PHE A 91 -5.52 -15.70 -0.25
CA PHE A 91 -4.13 -15.27 -0.45
C PHE A 91 -3.18 -16.47 -0.54
N ALA A 92 -3.32 -17.47 0.34
CA ALA A 92 -2.48 -18.68 0.34
C ALA A 92 -2.66 -19.49 -0.95
N VAL A 93 -3.92 -19.77 -1.35
CA VAL A 93 -4.23 -20.50 -2.58
C VAL A 93 -3.70 -19.76 -3.80
N ALA A 94 -3.93 -18.45 -3.88
CA ALA A 94 -3.42 -17.65 -4.97
C ALA A 94 -1.88 -17.57 -4.98
N SER A 95 -1.21 -17.60 -3.81
CA SER A 95 0.24 -17.67 -3.73
C SER A 95 0.77 -19.01 -4.27
N VAL A 96 0.08 -20.14 -4.00
CA VAL A 96 0.38 -21.42 -4.65
C VAL A 96 0.23 -21.30 -6.16
N GLY A 97 -0.87 -20.71 -6.63
CA GLY A 97 -1.08 -20.48 -8.06
C GLY A 97 0.01 -19.63 -8.70
N CYS A 98 0.47 -18.56 -8.01
CA CYS A 98 1.61 -17.76 -8.47
C CYS A 98 2.92 -18.60 -8.56
N ALA A 99 3.17 -19.46 -7.57
CA ALA A 99 4.36 -20.31 -7.54
C ALA A 99 4.34 -21.40 -8.65
N MET A 100 3.15 -21.78 -9.12
CA MET A 100 2.95 -22.82 -10.13
C MET A 100 2.64 -22.26 -11.52
N ALA A 101 2.62 -20.93 -11.68
CA ALA A 101 2.31 -20.31 -12.96
C ALA A 101 3.41 -20.56 -14.01
N ASP A 102 3.00 -21.02 -15.18
CA ASP A 102 3.86 -21.30 -16.32
C ASP A 102 3.68 -20.29 -17.46
N SER A 103 2.79 -19.32 -17.28
CA SER A 103 2.52 -18.25 -18.25
C SER A 103 2.23 -16.91 -17.57
N LEU A 104 2.50 -15.81 -18.31
CA LEU A 104 2.20 -14.45 -17.81
C LEU A 104 0.70 -14.25 -17.51
N PRO A 105 -0.27 -14.69 -18.36
CA PRO A 105 -1.69 -14.52 -18.05
C PRO A 105 -2.12 -15.25 -16.77
N GLU A 106 -1.60 -16.42 -16.50
CA GLU A 106 -1.84 -17.15 -15.26
C GLU A 106 -1.29 -16.39 -14.06
N LEU A 107 -0.04 -15.93 -14.14
CA LEU A 107 0.57 -15.16 -13.07
C LEU A 107 -0.21 -13.86 -12.79
N LEU A 108 -0.66 -13.15 -13.84
CA LEU A 108 -1.51 -11.95 -13.70
C LEU A 108 -2.80 -12.25 -12.92
N ALA A 109 -3.51 -13.33 -13.31
CA ALA A 109 -4.76 -13.73 -12.66
C ALA A 109 -4.53 -14.11 -11.18
N TRP A 110 -3.52 -14.91 -10.90
CA TRP A 110 -3.19 -15.32 -9.53
C TRP A 110 -2.72 -14.14 -8.67
N ARG A 111 -1.94 -13.22 -9.22
CA ARG A 111 -1.51 -12.00 -8.51
C ARG A 111 -2.69 -11.10 -8.15
N MET A 112 -3.66 -10.95 -9.05
CA MET A 112 -4.89 -10.21 -8.77
C MET A 112 -5.70 -10.83 -7.63
N LEU A 113 -5.87 -12.16 -7.66
CA LEU A 113 -6.59 -12.92 -6.62
C LEU A 113 -5.83 -12.88 -5.28
N GLN A 114 -4.49 -13.02 -5.30
CA GLN A 114 -3.62 -12.93 -4.13
C GLN A 114 -3.81 -11.58 -3.41
N ALA A 115 -3.79 -10.49 -4.18
CA ALA A 115 -3.96 -9.15 -3.63
C ALA A 115 -5.37 -8.92 -3.09
N ALA A 116 -6.40 -9.41 -3.78
CA ALA A 116 -7.76 -9.37 -3.29
C ALA A 116 -7.87 -10.06 -1.92
N GLY A 117 -7.24 -11.23 -1.74
CA GLY A 117 -7.17 -11.91 -0.45
C GLY A 117 -6.40 -11.12 0.62
N GLY A 118 -5.25 -10.55 0.26
CA GLY A 118 -4.40 -9.76 1.15
C GLY A 118 -5.07 -8.50 1.69
N ALA A 119 -5.97 -7.90 0.93
CA ALA A 119 -6.71 -6.71 1.33
C ALA A 119 -7.56 -6.93 2.60
N ALA A 120 -8.01 -8.16 2.88
CA ALA A 120 -8.77 -8.48 4.09
C ALA A 120 -7.99 -8.12 5.37
N GLY A 121 -6.72 -8.53 5.44
CA GLY A 121 -5.85 -8.22 6.56
C GLY A 121 -5.68 -6.71 6.76
N SER A 122 -5.35 -5.99 5.70
CA SER A 122 -5.10 -4.54 5.76
C SER A 122 -6.33 -3.73 6.18
N VAL A 123 -7.53 -4.13 5.73
CA VAL A 123 -8.78 -3.41 6.05
C VAL A 123 -9.25 -3.74 7.45
N VAL A 124 -9.26 -5.03 7.83
CA VAL A 124 -9.92 -5.48 9.06
C VAL A 124 -9.01 -5.34 10.28
N VAL A 125 -7.68 -5.26 10.11
CA VAL A 125 -6.74 -5.10 11.23
C VAL A 125 -7.06 -3.89 12.12
N ASN A 126 -7.48 -2.77 11.52
CA ASN A 126 -7.85 -1.55 12.26
C ASN A 126 -9.11 -1.76 13.11
N ALA A 127 -10.08 -2.54 12.61
CA ALA A 127 -11.27 -2.91 13.36
C ALA A 127 -10.92 -3.87 14.50
N LEU A 128 -10.09 -4.89 14.24
CA LEU A 128 -9.60 -5.79 15.29
C LEU A 128 -8.86 -5.07 16.41
N LEU A 129 -7.98 -4.13 16.05
CA LEU A 129 -7.26 -3.31 17.05
C LEU A 129 -8.24 -2.57 17.96
N ARG A 130 -9.27 -1.98 17.39
CA ARG A 130 -10.29 -1.23 18.14
C ARG A 130 -11.15 -2.15 19.01
N ASP A 131 -11.44 -3.36 18.55
CA ASP A 131 -12.26 -4.33 19.26
C ASP A 131 -11.50 -5.03 20.40
N LEU A 132 -10.18 -5.23 20.24
CA LEU A 132 -9.33 -5.98 21.17
C LEU A 132 -8.64 -5.11 22.25
N PHE A 133 -8.47 -3.81 22.01
CA PHE A 133 -7.67 -2.96 22.88
C PHE A 133 -8.42 -1.71 23.34
N GLU A 134 -8.28 -1.38 24.62
CA GLU A 134 -8.70 -0.07 25.19
C GLU A 134 -7.74 1.05 24.75
N LYS A 135 -8.15 2.32 24.96
CA LYS A 135 -7.49 3.52 24.39
C LYS A 135 -5.96 3.51 24.42
N ASP A 136 -5.34 3.25 25.58
CA ASP A 136 -3.88 3.32 25.71
C ASP A 136 -3.17 2.11 25.08
N ALA A 137 -3.75 0.91 25.21
CA ALA A 137 -3.26 -0.30 24.59
C ALA A 137 -3.47 -0.28 23.06
N PHE A 138 -4.59 0.29 22.59
CA PHE A 138 -4.86 0.52 21.17
C PHE A 138 -3.76 1.38 20.51
N SER A 139 -3.40 2.51 21.15
CA SER A 139 -2.35 3.39 20.61
C SER A 139 -1.00 2.67 20.48
N ARG A 140 -0.63 1.86 21.47
CA ARG A 140 0.61 1.06 21.41
C ARG A 140 0.56 -0.02 20.34
N ALA A 141 -0.56 -0.76 20.22
CA ALA A 141 -0.75 -1.78 19.22
C ALA A 141 -0.74 -1.19 17.80
N MET A 142 -1.42 -0.08 17.58
CA MET A 142 -1.42 0.64 16.32
C MET A 142 -0.02 1.11 15.93
N SER A 143 0.74 1.67 16.90
CA SER A 143 2.13 2.09 16.65
C SER A 143 3.01 0.92 16.25
N PHE A 144 2.82 -0.26 16.84
CA PHE A 144 3.56 -1.46 16.47
C PHE A 144 3.18 -1.95 15.05
N VAL A 145 1.90 -1.96 14.70
CA VAL A 145 1.44 -2.31 13.35
C VAL A 145 2.02 -1.35 12.31
N ILE A 146 1.99 -0.04 12.58
CA ILE A 146 2.59 0.97 11.71
C ILE A 146 4.10 0.73 11.56
N LEU A 147 4.80 0.41 12.67
CA LEU A 147 6.22 0.09 12.64
C LEU A 147 6.51 -1.10 11.71
N VAL A 148 5.74 -2.20 11.82
CA VAL A 148 5.88 -3.37 10.95
C VAL A 148 5.60 -3.00 9.49
N MET A 149 4.52 -2.26 9.22
CA MET A 149 4.19 -1.80 7.86
C MET A 149 5.27 -0.89 7.25
N THR A 150 6.02 -0.17 8.08
CA THR A 150 7.13 0.69 7.64
C THR A 150 8.43 -0.11 7.43
N LEU A 151 8.70 -1.09 8.29
CA LEU A 151 9.91 -1.91 8.19
C LEU A 151 9.80 -3.01 7.12
N ALA A 152 8.58 -3.52 6.86
CA ALA A 152 8.38 -4.56 5.85
C ALA A 152 8.93 -4.15 4.46
N PRO A 153 8.64 -2.95 3.92
CA PRO A 153 9.22 -2.49 2.65
C PRO A 153 10.74 -2.26 2.69
N LEU A 154 11.33 -2.09 3.87
CA LEU A 154 12.80 -1.99 4.00
C LEU A 154 13.47 -3.37 3.87
N VAL A 155 12.87 -4.37 4.49
CA VAL A 155 13.44 -5.74 4.57
C VAL A 155 13.07 -6.58 3.35
N ALA A 156 11.84 -6.44 2.85
CA ALA A 156 11.29 -7.29 1.82
C ALA A 156 12.10 -7.31 0.51
N PRO A 157 12.50 -6.15 -0.09
CA PRO A 157 13.29 -6.18 -1.32
C PRO A 157 14.71 -6.75 -1.13
N VAL A 158 15.28 -6.64 0.08
CA VAL A 158 16.59 -7.24 0.40
C VAL A 158 16.47 -8.76 0.41
N VAL A 159 15.45 -9.28 1.09
CA VAL A 159 15.17 -10.73 1.15
C VAL A 159 14.82 -11.26 -0.25
N GLY A 160 13.95 -10.55 -0.98
CA GLY A 160 13.57 -10.92 -2.34
C GLY A 160 14.73 -10.90 -3.33
N GLY A 161 15.62 -9.91 -3.21
CA GLY A 161 16.84 -9.82 -4.02
C GLY A 161 17.79 -10.97 -3.77
N TYR A 162 18.00 -11.33 -2.49
CA TYR A 162 18.82 -12.48 -2.12
C TYR A 162 18.23 -13.79 -2.63
N ILE A 163 16.92 -14.02 -2.47
CA ILE A 163 16.24 -15.23 -2.99
C ILE A 163 16.40 -15.29 -4.51
N SER A 164 16.10 -14.21 -5.22
CA SER A 164 16.14 -14.16 -6.69
C SER A 164 17.55 -14.31 -7.25
N ALA A 165 18.59 -13.93 -6.50
CA ALA A 165 20.00 -14.10 -6.91
C ALA A 165 20.52 -15.53 -6.70
N HIS A 166 20.00 -16.27 -5.71
CA HIS A 166 20.55 -17.57 -5.29
C HIS A 166 19.58 -18.75 -5.46
N SER A 167 18.32 -18.49 -5.82
CA SER A 167 17.25 -19.49 -5.94
C SER A 167 16.26 -19.13 -7.03
N ASP A 168 15.28 -20.00 -7.26
CA ASP A 168 14.14 -19.72 -8.12
C ASP A 168 13.23 -18.64 -7.50
N TRP A 169 12.73 -17.72 -8.33
CA TRP A 169 11.79 -16.67 -7.92
C TRP A 169 10.50 -17.23 -7.30
N ARG A 170 10.11 -18.46 -7.65
CA ARG A 170 8.94 -19.15 -7.11
C ARG A 170 9.03 -19.37 -5.60
N VAL A 171 10.25 -19.44 -5.04
CA VAL A 171 10.50 -19.57 -3.61
C VAL A 171 9.89 -18.40 -2.82
N ILE A 172 9.83 -17.20 -3.41
CA ILE A 172 9.18 -16.03 -2.79
C ILE A 172 7.70 -16.34 -2.50
N PHE A 173 7.00 -16.94 -3.47
CA PHE A 173 5.58 -17.27 -3.30
C PHE A 173 5.37 -18.42 -2.31
N TRP A 174 6.23 -19.44 -2.33
CA TRP A 174 6.17 -20.50 -1.32
C TRP A 174 6.39 -19.97 0.10
N LEU A 175 7.29 -19.02 0.29
CA LEU A 175 7.48 -18.36 1.57
C LEU A 175 6.20 -17.61 2.00
N LEU A 176 5.53 -16.90 1.07
CA LEU A 176 4.26 -16.23 1.35
C LEU A 176 3.12 -17.22 1.67
N VAL A 177 3.09 -18.40 1.05
CA VAL A 177 2.17 -19.50 1.43
C VAL A 177 2.40 -19.91 2.88
N VAL A 178 3.64 -20.18 3.26
CA VAL A 178 3.97 -20.59 4.63
C VAL A 178 3.57 -19.50 5.64
N ILE A 179 3.93 -18.26 5.39
CA ILE A 179 3.61 -17.13 6.29
C ILE A 179 2.08 -16.97 6.42
N SER A 180 1.35 -16.96 5.31
CA SER A 180 -0.10 -16.75 5.32
C SER A 180 -0.86 -17.89 6.01
N LEU A 181 -0.46 -19.15 5.78
CA LEU A 181 -1.04 -20.31 6.47
C LEU A 181 -0.71 -20.29 7.96
N LEU A 182 0.51 -19.92 8.34
CA LEU A 182 0.89 -19.78 9.75
C LEU A 182 0.02 -18.73 10.46
N ILE A 183 -0.15 -17.56 9.85
CA ILE A 183 -1.04 -16.51 10.37
C ILE A 183 -2.47 -17.04 10.45
N CYS A 184 -2.96 -17.73 9.41
CA CYS A 184 -4.30 -18.30 9.36
C CYS A 184 -4.56 -19.30 10.50
N VAL A 185 -3.65 -20.24 10.72
CA VAL A 185 -3.71 -21.23 11.80
C VAL A 185 -3.71 -20.55 13.17
N VAL A 186 -2.81 -19.60 13.36
CA VAL A 186 -2.72 -18.85 14.63
C VAL A 186 -3.99 -18.05 14.87
N MET A 187 -4.51 -17.35 13.85
CA MET A 187 -5.79 -16.62 13.92
C MET A 187 -6.95 -17.56 14.26
N GLN A 188 -7.03 -18.73 13.61
CA GLN A 188 -8.11 -19.69 13.84
C GLN A 188 -8.15 -20.17 15.29
N TRP A 189 -7.00 -20.47 15.89
CA TRP A 189 -6.93 -21.08 17.21
C TRP A 189 -6.87 -20.07 18.36
N LYS A 190 -6.29 -18.91 18.13
CA LYS A 190 -5.99 -17.94 19.19
C LYS A 190 -6.93 -16.76 19.25
N ILE A 191 -7.55 -16.37 18.13
CA ILE A 191 -8.45 -15.22 18.09
C ILE A 191 -9.90 -15.71 18.01
N GLN A 192 -10.73 -15.21 18.92
CA GLN A 192 -12.18 -15.40 18.84
C GLN A 192 -12.80 -14.29 17.97
N GLU A 193 -14.06 -14.50 17.56
CA GLU A 193 -14.82 -13.44 16.90
C GLU A 193 -14.97 -12.24 17.84
N THR A 194 -14.57 -11.07 17.33
CA THR A 194 -14.60 -9.82 18.12
C THR A 194 -15.87 -9.02 17.89
N LEU A 195 -16.54 -9.23 16.75
CA LEU A 195 -17.78 -8.53 16.45
C LEU A 195 -18.95 -9.14 17.26
N LYS A 196 -19.48 -8.37 18.18
CA LYS A 196 -20.64 -8.79 18.98
C LYS A 196 -21.88 -8.95 18.07
N PRO A 197 -22.74 -9.96 18.31
CA PRO A 197 -23.93 -10.19 17.48
C PRO A 197 -24.84 -8.97 17.36
N GLU A 198 -24.94 -8.15 18.40
CA GLU A 198 -25.73 -6.91 18.46
C GLU A 198 -25.20 -5.79 17.56
N HIS A 199 -23.89 -5.83 17.19
CA HIS A 199 -23.25 -4.86 16.32
C HIS A 199 -23.16 -5.31 14.86
N LYS A 200 -23.64 -6.53 14.55
CA LYS A 200 -23.70 -7.00 13.16
C LYS A 200 -24.68 -6.15 12.35
N GLN A 201 -24.22 -5.64 11.24
CA GLN A 201 -25.05 -4.85 10.33
C GLN A 201 -25.40 -5.70 9.11
N PRO A 202 -26.68 -5.70 8.68
CA PRO A 202 -27.03 -6.39 7.44
C PRO A 202 -26.29 -5.73 6.25
N LEU A 203 -25.78 -6.56 5.32
CA LEU A 203 -25.08 -6.07 4.14
C LEU A 203 -26.08 -5.38 3.20
N LYS A 204 -26.14 -4.05 3.28
CA LYS A 204 -26.98 -3.22 2.43
C LYS A 204 -26.14 -2.57 1.33
N ILE A 205 -25.93 -3.30 0.24
CA ILE A 205 -25.08 -2.85 -0.88
C ILE A 205 -25.51 -1.46 -1.38
N GLY A 206 -26.81 -1.20 -1.50
CA GLY A 206 -27.32 0.13 -1.92
C GLY A 206 -26.93 1.26 -0.97
N GLN A 207 -26.86 1.00 0.36
CA GLN A 207 -26.40 2.00 1.33
C GLN A 207 -24.90 2.24 1.22
N VAL A 208 -24.10 1.18 1.04
CA VAL A 208 -22.65 1.26 0.82
C VAL A 208 -22.35 2.09 -0.43
N LEU A 209 -23.00 1.79 -1.54
CA LEU A 209 -22.83 2.54 -2.80
C LEU A 209 -23.27 4.00 -2.66
N ARG A 210 -24.36 4.29 -1.94
CA ARG A 210 -24.81 5.65 -1.67
C ARG A 210 -23.79 6.44 -0.86
N ASN A 211 -23.20 5.79 0.15
CA ASN A 211 -22.18 6.41 0.99
C ASN A 211 -20.91 6.73 0.16
N TYR A 212 -20.46 5.80 -0.69
CA TYR A 212 -19.35 6.06 -1.62
C TYR A 212 -19.66 7.18 -2.59
N TRP A 213 -20.87 7.21 -3.16
CA TRP A 213 -21.33 8.28 -4.05
C TRP A 213 -21.30 9.64 -3.37
N GLY A 214 -21.71 9.71 -2.10
CA GLY A 214 -21.66 10.94 -1.31
C GLY A 214 -20.25 11.49 -1.16
N VAL A 215 -19.23 10.63 -1.02
CA VAL A 215 -17.82 11.07 -0.97
C VAL A 215 -17.33 11.49 -2.36
N LEU A 216 -17.64 10.71 -3.40
CA LEU A 216 -17.23 10.98 -4.79
C LEU A 216 -17.77 12.31 -5.31
N THR A 217 -18.99 12.69 -4.92
CA THR A 217 -19.63 13.93 -5.36
C THR A 217 -19.23 15.16 -4.52
N HIS A 218 -18.60 14.95 -3.37
CA HIS A 218 -18.18 16.07 -2.51
C HIS A 218 -16.84 16.65 -2.97
N ARG A 219 -16.90 17.79 -3.68
CA ARG A 219 -15.75 18.41 -4.35
C ARG A 219 -14.51 18.57 -3.44
N GLY A 220 -14.68 19.16 -2.24
CA GLY A 220 -13.56 19.40 -1.32
C GLY A 220 -12.91 18.10 -0.84
N ALA A 221 -13.72 17.09 -0.49
CA ALA A 221 -13.22 15.78 -0.08
C ALA A 221 -12.47 15.07 -1.22
N MET A 222 -13.00 15.12 -2.45
CA MET A 222 -12.32 14.56 -3.63
C MET A 222 -10.97 15.23 -3.89
N GLY A 223 -10.83 16.51 -3.57
CA GLY A 223 -9.53 17.18 -3.63
C GLY A 223 -8.47 16.51 -2.74
N TYR A 224 -8.82 16.20 -1.49
CA TYR A 224 -7.93 15.47 -0.58
C TYR A 224 -7.73 14.00 -1.01
N VAL A 225 -8.79 13.32 -1.44
CA VAL A 225 -8.70 11.93 -1.91
C VAL A 225 -7.77 11.81 -3.11
N LEU A 226 -7.98 12.62 -4.15
CA LEU A 226 -7.15 12.60 -5.36
C LEU A 226 -5.72 13.05 -5.07
N CYS A 227 -5.55 14.06 -4.22
CA CYS A 227 -4.24 14.50 -3.77
C CYS A 227 -3.44 13.34 -3.15
N GLY A 228 -4.01 12.64 -2.17
CA GLY A 228 -3.37 11.48 -1.52
C GLY A 228 -3.21 10.28 -2.46
N ALA A 229 -4.19 10.01 -3.32
CA ALA A 229 -4.16 8.89 -4.26
C ALA A 229 -3.08 9.10 -5.34
N LEU A 230 -3.01 10.27 -5.96
CA LEU A 230 -2.03 10.58 -6.98
C LEU A 230 -0.61 10.64 -6.42
N SER A 231 -0.40 11.24 -5.23
CA SER A 231 0.92 11.21 -4.59
C SER A 231 1.42 9.77 -4.40
N SER A 232 0.55 8.88 -3.94
CA SER A 232 0.88 7.46 -3.76
C SER A 232 1.04 6.71 -5.09
N SER A 233 0.30 7.12 -6.13
CA SER A 233 0.44 6.52 -7.47
C SER A 233 1.82 6.78 -8.08
N GLY A 234 2.48 7.89 -7.72
CA GLY A 234 3.88 8.12 -8.07
C GLY A 234 4.83 7.07 -7.46
N MET A 235 4.56 6.59 -6.22
CA MET A 235 5.28 5.44 -5.66
C MET A 235 5.01 4.16 -6.46
N PHE A 236 3.77 3.93 -6.88
CA PHE A 236 3.45 2.75 -7.68
C PHE A 236 4.05 2.81 -9.10
N ALA A 237 4.17 4.01 -9.69
CA ALA A 237 4.96 4.20 -10.91
C ALA A 237 6.44 3.82 -10.70
N PHE A 238 7.03 4.23 -9.57
CA PHE A 238 8.37 3.82 -9.18
C PHE A 238 8.46 2.29 -8.97
N LEU A 239 7.53 1.68 -8.24
CA LEU A 239 7.53 0.22 -8.04
C LEU A 239 7.47 -0.53 -9.38
N SER A 240 6.63 -0.07 -10.31
CA SER A 240 6.48 -0.69 -11.61
C SER A 240 7.69 -0.49 -12.52
N GLY A 241 8.36 0.68 -12.49
CA GLY A 241 9.46 0.99 -13.41
C GLY A 241 10.85 0.68 -12.85
N SER A 242 11.04 0.69 -11.53
CA SER A 242 12.37 0.63 -10.91
C SER A 242 13.15 -0.69 -11.15
N PRO A 243 12.52 -1.89 -11.25
CA PRO A 243 13.27 -3.10 -11.57
C PRO A 243 13.97 -3.00 -12.93
N TYR A 244 13.27 -2.49 -13.95
CA TYR A 244 13.88 -2.22 -15.24
C TYR A 244 15.00 -1.18 -15.13
N VAL A 245 14.69 -0.01 -14.55
CA VAL A 245 15.61 1.12 -14.49
C VAL A 245 16.88 0.78 -13.71
N TYR A 246 16.76 0.17 -12.53
CA TYR A 246 17.93 -0.11 -11.71
C TYR A 246 18.68 -1.35 -12.16
N ILE A 247 17.99 -2.47 -12.39
CA ILE A 247 18.64 -3.76 -12.66
C ILE A 247 19.04 -3.87 -14.13
N GLU A 248 18.13 -3.56 -15.06
CA GLU A 248 18.40 -3.78 -16.48
C GLU A 248 19.09 -2.59 -17.16
N TYR A 249 18.66 -1.36 -16.88
CA TYR A 249 19.23 -0.17 -17.53
C TYR A 249 20.59 0.24 -16.90
N PHE A 250 20.62 0.40 -15.56
CA PHE A 250 21.86 0.77 -14.84
C PHE A 250 22.72 -0.43 -14.42
N LYS A 251 22.28 -1.67 -14.69
CA LYS A 251 23.01 -2.91 -14.37
C LYS A 251 23.37 -3.05 -12.89
N VAL A 252 22.51 -2.54 -12.01
CA VAL A 252 22.66 -2.74 -10.56
C VAL A 252 22.44 -4.23 -10.25
N PRO A 253 23.35 -4.89 -9.50
CA PRO A 253 23.13 -6.26 -9.07
C PRO A 253 21.81 -6.43 -8.31
N THR A 254 21.09 -7.53 -8.57
CA THR A 254 19.75 -7.76 -8.02
C THR A 254 19.74 -7.74 -6.49
N GLU A 255 20.79 -8.25 -5.86
CA GLU A 255 20.99 -8.22 -4.39
C GLU A 255 21.16 -6.80 -3.84
N HIS A 256 21.61 -5.85 -4.65
CA HIS A 256 21.78 -4.46 -4.24
C HIS A 256 20.53 -3.60 -4.46
N TYR A 257 19.55 -4.08 -5.23
CA TYR A 257 18.29 -3.36 -5.47
C TYR A 257 17.59 -2.95 -4.17
N GLY A 258 17.56 -3.86 -3.18
CA GLY A 258 16.92 -3.61 -1.90
C GLY A 258 17.54 -2.46 -1.11
N TRP A 259 18.84 -2.21 -1.24
CA TRP A 259 19.51 -1.08 -0.58
C TRP A 259 19.10 0.27 -1.18
N LEU A 260 19.04 0.36 -2.52
CA LEU A 260 18.55 1.57 -3.18
C LEU A 260 17.08 1.84 -2.87
N PHE A 261 16.27 0.78 -2.84
CA PHE A 261 14.88 0.86 -2.42
C PHE A 261 14.76 1.36 -0.97
N GLY A 262 15.61 0.86 -0.09
CA GLY A 262 15.65 1.22 1.33
C GLY A 262 15.88 2.71 1.59
N LEU A 263 16.60 3.42 0.72
CA LEU A 263 16.81 4.88 0.84
C LEU A 263 15.48 5.64 0.81
N ASN A 264 14.51 5.19 0.01
CA ASN A 264 13.18 5.79 -0.05
C ASN A 264 12.46 5.66 1.31
N ILE A 265 12.53 4.47 1.90
CA ILE A 265 11.88 4.18 3.18
C ILE A 265 12.54 4.94 4.32
N LEU A 266 13.87 5.04 4.31
CA LEU A 266 14.62 5.81 5.32
C LEU A 266 14.22 7.29 5.30
N LEU A 267 14.17 7.92 4.11
CA LEU A 267 13.73 9.32 4.03
C LEU A 267 12.26 9.44 4.43
N MET A 268 11.39 8.51 4.03
CA MET A 268 9.98 8.51 4.42
C MET A 268 9.82 8.42 5.95
N MET A 269 10.63 7.61 6.64
CA MET A 269 10.64 7.56 8.11
C MET A 269 11.05 8.90 8.73
N VAL A 270 12.11 9.53 8.21
CA VAL A 270 12.57 10.84 8.69
C VAL A 270 11.49 11.90 8.49
N VAL A 271 10.92 11.98 7.29
CA VAL A 271 9.85 12.96 6.96
C VAL A 271 8.61 12.72 7.82
N THR A 272 8.22 11.46 8.04
CA THR A 272 7.09 11.11 8.92
C THR A 272 7.36 11.54 10.36
N PHE A 273 8.57 11.30 10.86
CA PHE A 273 8.98 11.73 12.20
C PHE A 273 8.93 13.25 12.33
N VAL A 274 9.50 13.98 11.38
CA VAL A 274 9.48 15.46 11.34
C VAL A 274 8.03 15.97 11.31
N ASN A 275 7.18 15.40 10.44
CA ASN A 275 5.76 15.74 10.37
C ASN A 275 5.07 15.56 11.74
N SER A 276 5.31 14.43 12.41
CA SER A 276 4.70 14.14 13.72
C SER A 276 5.03 15.18 14.81
N ARG A 277 6.22 15.78 14.71
CA ARG A 277 6.68 16.82 15.63
C ARG A 277 6.14 18.21 15.27
N LEU A 278 6.13 18.55 13.99
CA LEU A 278 5.82 19.89 13.50
C LEU A 278 4.32 20.12 13.30
N VAL A 279 3.53 19.09 13.00
CA VAL A 279 2.10 19.22 12.65
C VAL A 279 1.27 19.89 13.74
N LYS A 280 1.62 19.70 15.01
CA LYS A 280 0.92 20.34 16.15
C LYS A 280 1.07 21.87 16.18
N GLY A 281 2.21 22.39 15.74
CA GLY A 281 2.48 23.83 15.71
C GLY A 281 2.16 24.49 14.37
N VAL A 282 2.45 23.79 13.26
CA VAL A 282 2.30 24.32 11.90
C VAL A 282 0.88 24.11 11.36
N GLY A 283 0.23 23.00 11.75
CA GLY A 283 -1.07 22.57 11.24
C GLY A 283 -0.95 21.63 10.05
N ALA A 284 -1.92 20.68 9.96
CA ALA A 284 -1.94 19.64 8.93
C ALA A 284 -2.00 20.20 7.49
N GLU A 285 -2.75 21.29 7.31
CA GLU A 285 -2.95 21.94 6.02
C GLU A 285 -1.64 22.52 5.46
N ARG A 286 -0.87 23.24 6.27
CA ARG A 286 0.43 23.79 5.85
C ARG A 286 1.46 22.69 5.61
N MET A 287 1.47 21.64 6.45
CA MET A 287 2.33 20.48 6.24
C MET A 287 2.00 19.77 4.92
N LEU A 288 0.70 19.65 4.57
CA LEU A 288 0.27 19.14 3.27
C LEU A 288 0.83 20.01 2.13
N GLN A 289 0.69 21.33 2.20
CA GLN A 289 1.18 22.27 1.19
C GLN A 289 2.70 22.16 0.96
N TYR A 290 3.49 22.00 2.02
CA TYR A 290 4.94 21.76 1.88
C TYR A 290 5.23 20.47 1.11
N GLY A 291 4.53 19.37 1.41
CA GLY A 291 4.68 18.14 0.64
C GLY A 291 4.32 18.33 -0.84
N LEU A 292 3.23 19.08 -1.11
CA LEU A 292 2.76 19.37 -2.46
C LEU A 292 3.66 20.31 -3.27
N LEU A 293 4.58 21.01 -2.65
CA LEU A 293 5.66 21.73 -3.34
C LEU A 293 6.81 20.79 -3.68
N VAL A 294 7.19 19.89 -2.77
CA VAL A 294 8.33 18.99 -2.98
C VAL A 294 8.06 17.98 -4.10
N LEU A 295 6.85 17.38 -4.17
CA LEU A 295 6.56 16.34 -5.15
C LEU A 295 6.72 16.80 -6.61
N PRO A 296 6.14 17.92 -7.07
CA PRO A 296 6.35 18.41 -8.44
C PRO A 296 7.80 18.81 -8.72
N CYS A 297 8.50 19.42 -7.74
CA CYS A 297 9.91 19.80 -7.89
C CYS A 297 10.81 18.56 -8.06
N ALA A 298 10.62 17.54 -7.24
CA ALA A 298 11.33 16.28 -7.37
C ALA A 298 11.01 15.57 -8.70
N GLY A 299 9.75 15.61 -9.12
CA GLY A 299 9.31 15.08 -10.42
C GLY A 299 9.95 15.81 -11.60
N ALA A 300 10.00 17.14 -11.57
CA ALA A 300 10.65 17.94 -12.61
C ALA A 300 12.15 17.66 -12.71
N LEU A 301 12.84 17.58 -11.56
CA LEU A 301 14.24 17.20 -11.50
C LEU A 301 14.48 15.79 -12.05
N LEU A 302 13.57 14.84 -11.74
CA LEU A 302 13.64 13.47 -12.25
C LEU A 302 13.51 13.42 -13.77
N ILE A 303 12.56 14.17 -14.37
CA ILE A 303 12.40 14.25 -15.83
C ILE A 303 13.65 14.84 -16.46
N TYR A 304 14.17 15.95 -15.90
CA TYR A 304 15.35 16.61 -16.42
C TYR A 304 16.55 15.67 -16.45
N ASN A 305 16.83 14.97 -15.33
CA ASN A 305 17.95 14.04 -15.24
C ASN A 305 17.76 12.79 -16.14
N ALA A 306 16.52 12.27 -16.23
CA ALA A 306 16.21 11.14 -17.11
C ALA A 306 16.37 11.47 -18.60
N TRP A 307 16.02 12.70 -18.99
CA TRP A 307 16.16 13.20 -20.36
C TRP A 307 17.60 13.53 -20.72
N SER A 308 18.30 14.30 -19.84
CA SER A 308 19.67 14.75 -20.06
C SER A 308 20.73 13.69 -19.73
N GLN A 309 20.33 12.57 -19.12
CA GLN A 309 21.21 11.51 -18.57
C GLN A 309 22.22 12.04 -17.53
N THR A 310 21.93 13.18 -16.92
CA THR A 310 22.81 13.84 -15.94
C THR A 310 22.83 13.04 -14.64
N GLY A 311 24.03 12.81 -14.09
CA GLY A 311 24.23 12.16 -12.79
C GLY A 311 24.08 10.63 -12.80
N GLY A 312 23.85 10.00 -13.97
CA GLY A 312 23.74 8.55 -14.09
C GLY A 312 22.69 7.96 -13.15
N LEU A 313 23.02 6.86 -12.46
CA LEU A 313 22.13 6.21 -11.48
C LEU A 313 21.65 7.18 -10.39
N TRP A 314 22.55 7.97 -9.82
CA TRP A 314 22.22 8.90 -8.74
C TRP A 314 21.34 10.07 -9.19
N GLY A 315 21.42 10.44 -10.47
CA GLY A 315 20.53 11.40 -11.09
C GLY A 315 19.07 10.94 -11.08
N ILE A 316 18.81 9.62 -11.04
CA ILE A 316 17.48 9.04 -10.89
C ILE A 316 17.15 8.78 -9.43
N VAL A 317 18.07 8.16 -8.67
CA VAL A 317 17.84 7.75 -7.28
C VAL A 317 17.48 8.95 -6.39
N ILE A 318 18.22 10.04 -6.45
CA ILE A 318 18.02 11.20 -5.55
C ILE A 318 16.63 11.82 -5.71
N PRO A 319 16.16 12.19 -6.93
CA PRO A 319 14.81 12.73 -7.09
C PRO A 319 13.70 11.74 -6.71
N VAL A 320 13.90 10.44 -6.99
CA VAL A 320 12.95 9.40 -6.58
C VAL A 320 12.87 9.33 -5.05
N VAL A 321 13.99 9.32 -4.35
CA VAL A 321 14.05 9.33 -2.88
C VAL A 321 13.36 10.57 -2.31
N LEU A 322 13.58 11.74 -2.90
CA LEU A 322 12.90 12.97 -2.50
C LEU A 322 11.39 12.86 -2.70
N PHE A 323 10.94 12.35 -3.84
CA PHE A 323 9.52 12.17 -4.14
C PHE A 323 8.87 11.18 -3.18
N VAL A 324 9.38 9.94 -3.14
CA VAL A 324 8.80 8.85 -2.35
C VAL A 324 8.87 9.14 -0.85
N GLY A 325 9.97 9.73 -0.39
CA GLY A 325 10.14 10.12 1.00
C GLY A 325 9.07 11.09 1.52
N HIS A 326 8.49 11.94 0.66
CA HIS A 326 7.48 12.92 1.06
C HIS A 326 6.03 12.44 0.87
N ILE A 327 5.79 11.27 0.30
CA ILE A 327 4.43 10.73 0.12
C ILE A 327 3.69 10.58 1.44
N SER A 328 4.38 10.13 2.49
CA SER A 328 3.77 9.96 3.82
C SER A 328 3.29 11.29 4.41
N LEU A 329 4.03 12.37 4.17
CA LEU A 329 3.65 13.72 4.58
C LEU A 329 2.34 14.15 3.90
N VAL A 330 2.25 13.95 2.58
CA VAL A 330 1.05 14.29 1.81
C VAL A 330 -0.12 13.39 2.23
N GLY A 331 0.08 12.07 2.27
CA GLY A 331 -0.97 11.09 2.56
C GLY A 331 -1.59 11.27 3.94
N ALA A 332 -0.78 11.44 4.99
CA ALA A 332 -1.28 11.61 6.36
C ALA A 332 -2.10 12.90 6.52
N ASN A 333 -1.60 14.01 5.98
CA ASN A 333 -2.27 15.30 6.12
C ASN A 333 -3.49 15.43 5.20
N ALA A 334 -3.47 14.84 3.99
CA ALA A 334 -4.63 14.74 3.12
C ALA A 334 -5.74 13.88 3.74
N MET A 335 -5.40 12.77 4.41
CA MET A 335 -6.37 11.95 5.14
C MET A 335 -7.00 12.72 6.29
N THR A 336 -6.23 13.54 7.00
CA THR A 336 -6.76 14.43 8.06
C THR A 336 -7.78 15.41 7.50
N GLY A 337 -7.48 16.05 6.36
CA GLY A 337 -8.41 16.95 5.67
C GLY A 337 -9.69 16.24 5.20
N LEU A 338 -9.55 15.02 4.63
CA LEU A 338 -10.70 14.19 4.23
C LEU A 338 -11.61 13.84 5.41
N MET A 339 -11.03 13.39 6.54
CA MET A 339 -11.77 13.02 7.76
C MET A 339 -12.56 14.21 8.35
N GLY A 340 -12.07 15.44 8.20
CA GLY A 340 -12.75 16.65 8.60
C GLY A 340 -14.08 16.88 7.85
N HIS A 341 -14.22 16.36 6.62
CA HIS A 341 -15.47 16.47 5.83
C HIS A 341 -16.49 15.35 6.16
N PHE A 342 -16.05 14.20 6.66
CA PHE A 342 -16.88 13.02 6.91
C PHE A 342 -16.64 12.40 8.29
N PRO A 343 -16.83 13.16 9.41
CA PRO A 343 -16.55 12.64 10.75
C PRO A 343 -17.41 11.42 11.13
N GLN A 344 -18.67 11.37 10.64
CA GLN A 344 -19.61 10.27 10.94
C GLN A 344 -19.43 9.04 10.04
N SER A 345 -18.79 9.20 8.86
CA SER A 345 -18.57 8.13 7.89
C SER A 345 -17.10 7.99 7.49
N ALA A 346 -16.21 8.24 8.44
CA ALA A 346 -14.77 8.20 8.26
C ALA A 346 -14.26 6.87 7.69
N GLY A 347 -14.87 5.74 8.10
CA GLY A 347 -14.54 4.41 7.57
C GLY A 347 -14.81 4.28 6.06
N THR A 348 -15.98 4.76 5.61
CA THR A 348 -16.34 4.76 4.17
C THR A 348 -15.41 5.67 3.37
N ALA A 349 -15.13 6.87 3.86
CA ALA A 349 -14.23 7.81 3.20
C ALA A 349 -12.80 7.26 3.10
N SER A 350 -12.31 6.60 4.14
CA SER A 350 -10.99 5.94 4.16
C SER A 350 -10.92 4.76 3.20
N ALA A 351 -11.97 3.91 3.14
CA ALA A 351 -12.03 2.77 2.22
C ALA A 351 -12.00 3.23 0.77
N LEU A 352 -12.79 4.26 0.43
CA LEU A 352 -12.80 4.83 -0.92
C LEU A 352 -11.43 5.47 -1.28
N ALA A 353 -10.84 6.22 -0.36
CA ALA A 353 -9.51 6.81 -0.55
C ALA A 353 -8.45 5.72 -0.80
N GLY A 354 -8.49 4.62 -0.04
CA GLY A 354 -7.62 3.47 -0.25
C GLY A 354 -7.85 2.81 -1.61
N THR A 355 -9.10 2.56 -1.99
CA THR A 355 -9.45 1.99 -3.29
C THR A 355 -8.95 2.85 -4.45
N LEU A 356 -9.19 4.16 -4.40
CA LEU A 356 -8.71 5.09 -5.45
C LEU A 356 -7.18 5.16 -5.47
N ARG A 357 -6.53 5.13 -4.30
CA ARG A 357 -5.07 5.10 -4.19
C ARG A 357 -4.46 3.91 -4.94
N PHE A 358 -4.96 2.70 -4.70
CA PHE A 358 -4.43 1.49 -5.33
C PHE A 358 -4.95 1.32 -6.76
N GLY A 359 -6.20 1.71 -7.05
CA GLY A 359 -6.78 1.64 -8.38
C GLY A 359 -6.09 2.59 -9.38
N ILE A 360 -5.88 3.86 -8.99
CA ILE A 360 -5.11 4.82 -9.81
C ILE A 360 -3.66 4.34 -9.91
N GLY A 361 -3.08 3.81 -8.84
CA GLY A 361 -1.74 3.21 -8.86
C GLY A 361 -1.61 2.07 -9.86
N ALA A 362 -2.62 1.19 -9.95
CA ALA A 362 -2.67 0.13 -10.95
C ALA A 362 -2.70 0.68 -12.38
N LEU A 363 -3.54 1.70 -12.63
CA LEU A 363 -3.62 2.35 -13.94
C LEU A 363 -2.30 3.03 -14.33
N VAL A 364 -1.68 3.76 -13.40
CA VAL A 364 -0.38 4.39 -13.64
C VAL A 364 0.71 3.35 -13.90
N GLY A 365 0.71 2.23 -13.17
CA GLY A 365 1.62 1.12 -13.42
C GLY A 365 1.45 0.51 -14.81
N ILE A 366 0.21 0.37 -15.31
CA ILE A 366 -0.06 -0.05 -16.69
C ILE A 366 0.51 0.97 -17.68
N LEU A 367 0.26 2.26 -17.46
CA LEU A 367 0.73 3.33 -18.35
C LEU A 367 2.25 3.39 -18.47
N VAL A 368 2.98 3.15 -17.37
CA VAL A 368 4.45 3.07 -17.37
C VAL A 368 4.95 1.95 -18.28
N ASN A 369 4.20 0.86 -18.39
CA ASN A 369 4.59 -0.36 -19.09
C ASN A 369 3.95 -0.51 -20.50
N LEU A 370 3.27 0.53 -21.02
CA LEU A 370 2.65 0.45 -22.36
C LEU A 370 3.67 0.47 -23.51
N ASN A 371 4.82 1.08 -23.31
CA ASN A 371 5.89 1.14 -24.30
C ASN A 371 7.15 0.49 -23.74
N PRO A 372 7.87 -0.33 -24.52
CA PRO A 372 9.13 -0.92 -24.08
C PRO A 372 10.09 0.18 -23.62
N PRO A 373 10.58 0.16 -22.38
CA PRO A 373 11.41 1.21 -21.87
C PRO A 373 12.77 1.15 -22.53
N ALA A 374 13.12 2.15 -23.34
CA ALA A 374 14.47 2.37 -23.82
C ALA A 374 15.32 3.23 -22.87
N SER A 375 14.67 3.82 -21.83
CA SER A 375 15.29 4.76 -20.91
C SER A 375 14.48 4.89 -19.61
N PRO A 376 14.99 5.55 -18.57
CA PRO A 376 14.24 5.86 -17.33
C PRO A 376 13.07 6.84 -17.52
N LEU A 377 12.93 7.46 -18.70
CA LEU A 377 12.02 8.57 -18.97
C LEU A 377 10.54 8.22 -18.76
N PRO A 378 9.99 7.06 -19.19
CA PRO A 378 8.59 6.73 -18.95
C PRO A 378 8.23 6.70 -17.45
N MET A 379 9.07 6.08 -16.62
CA MET A 379 8.91 6.09 -15.16
C MET A 379 8.98 7.53 -14.61
N ALA A 380 9.94 8.34 -15.09
CA ALA A 380 10.10 9.71 -14.63
C ALA A 380 8.89 10.59 -14.96
N ILE A 381 8.33 10.47 -16.18
CA ILE A 381 7.11 11.19 -16.59
C ILE A 381 5.92 10.78 -15.73
N ALA A 382 5.74 9.49 -15.48
CA ALA A 382 4.64 9.00 -14.67
C ALA A 382 4.71 9.51 -13.22
N ILE A 383 5.89 9.47 -12.59
CA ILE A 383 6.11 10.00 -11.23
C ILE A 383 5.83 11.50 -11.19
N ALA A 384 6.39 12.27 -12.13
CA ALA A 384 6.20 13.71 -12.19
C ALA A 384 4.74 14.11 -12.45
N SER A 385 4.05 13.42 -13.36
CA SER A 385 2.63 13.63 -13.64
C SER A 385 1.77 13.37 -12.40
N CYS A 386 2.10 12.34 -11.63
CA CYS A 386 1.44 12.04 -10.35
C CYS A 386 1.67 13.16 -9.33
N GLY A 387 2.89 13.68 -9.21
CA GLY A 387 3.20 14.78 -8.31
C GLY A 387 2.49 16.08 -8.67
N ALA A 388 2.52 16.43 -9.95
CA ALA A 388 1.80 17.60 -10.48
C ALA A 388 0.27 17.45 -10.31
N GLY A 389 -0.28 16.28 -10.66
CA GLY A 389 -1.70 15.97 -10.50
C GLY A 389 -2.15 16.01 -9.04
N SER A 390 -1.31 15.52 -8.10
CA SER A 390 -1.57 15.61 -6.66
C SER A 390 -1.72 17.07 -6.21
N ALA A 391 -0.77 17.92 -6.59
CA ALA A 391 -0.82 19.35 -6.27
C ALA A 391 -2.04 20.04 -6.92
N LEU A 392 -2.27 19.82 -8.21
CA LEU A 392 -3.42 20.39 -8.92
C LEU A 392 -4.76 19.98 -8.33
N SER A 393 -4.93 18.70 -7.96
CA SER A 393 -6.16 18.20 -7.34
C SER A 393 -6.47 18.93 -6.03
N TYR A 394 -5.45 19.15 -5.20
CA TYR A 394 -5.62 19.92 -3.97
C TYR A 394 -6.00 21.37 -4.26
N TRP A 395 -5.21 22.09 -5.07
CA TRP A 395 -5.44 23.52 -5.32
C TRP A 395 -6.74 23.82 -6.05
N LEU A 396 -7.17 22.96 -6.97
CA LEU A 396 -8.41 23.17 -7.75
C LEU A 396 -9.66 22.77 -6.99
N LEU A 397 -9.59 21.74 -6.14
CA LEU A 397 -10.78 21.15 -5.52
C LEU A 397 -10.91 21.45 -4.01
N ALA A 398 -9.81 21.42 -3.27
CA ALA A 398 -9.81 21.60 -1.81
C ALA A 398 -9.41 23.02 -1.38
N GLY A 399 -8.46 23.67 -2.05
CA GLY A 399 -7.78 24.90 -1.64
C GLY A 399 -8.64 26.19 -1.61
N LYS A 400 -9.90 26.16 -2.02
CA LYS A 400 -10.76 27.36 -2.09
C LYS A 400 -11.46 27.75 -0.78
N ARG A 401 -11.22 27.04 0.35
CA ARG A 401 -11.93 27.29 1.63
C ARG A 401 -11.08 27.95 2.72
N THR A 402 -9.85 28.30 2.48
CA THR A 402 -9.02 29.00 3.50
C THR A 402 -9.11 30.55 3.44
N ALA A 403 -10.03 31.09 2.64
CA ALA A 403 -10.22 32.55 2.45
C ALA A 403 -11.59 33.05 2.92
N SER A 404 -12.24 32.36 3.87
CA SER A 404 -13.46 32.90 4.53
C SER A 404 -13.46 32.62 6.02
#